data_baedca72adaebbd8b48a5db889a8d4c4
#
_entry.id   baedca72adaebbd8b48a5db889a8d4c4
#
_cell.length_a   1.000
_cell.length_b   1.000
_cell.length_c   1.000
_cell.angle_alpha   90.00
_cell.angle_beta   90.00
_cell.angle_gamma   90.00
#
_symmetry.space_group_name_H-M   'P 1'
#
loop_
_entity.id
_entity.type
_entity.pdbx_description
1 polymer ?
#
loop_
_entity_poly.entity_id
_entity_poly.type
_entity_poly.pdbx_seq_one_letter_code
_entity_poly.pdbx_strand_id
1 'polypeptide(L)' 'MNLQDFESQYRNSMDETLNELQTAMLLLAQAQRKISEIGNNVQNLSQIVEEFIASQKSE' A
#
# COMPACT_ATOMS: atom_id res chain seq x y z
N MET A 1 7.97 9.58 -40.23
CA MET A 1 8.66 9.66 -38.93
C MET A 1 10.15 9.45 -39.13
N ASN A 2 10.97 10.38 -38.68
CA ASN A 2 12.42 10.24 -38.78
C ASN A 2 12.97 9.71 -37.44
N LEU A 3 14.26 9.44 -37.42
CA LEU A 3 14.93 8.87 -36.25
C LEU A 3 14.86 9.79 -35.03
N GLN A 4 14.98 11.10 -35.24
CA GLN A 4 14.91 12.09 -34.16
C GLN A 4 13.52 12.12 -33.52
N ASP A 5 12.48 12.07 -34.34
CA ASP A 5 11.10 12.03 -33.83
C ASP A 5 10.87 10.75 -33.01
N PHE A 6 11.36 9.64 -33.51
CA PHE A 6 11.26 8.36 -32.81
C PHE A 6 11.97 8.42 -31.46
N GLU A 7 13.19 8.95 -31.43
CA GLU A 7 13.94 9.07 -30.18
C GLU A 7 13.25 9.94 -29.16
N SER A 8 12.68 11.08 -29.62
CA SER A 8 11.96 12.00 -28.73
C SER A 8 10.73 11.32 -28.12
N GLN A 9 9.96 10.63 -28.94
CA GLN A 9 8.78 9.90 -28.47
C GLN A 9 9.16 8.78 -27.51
N TYR A 10 10.23 8.07 -27.82
CA TYR A 10 10.69 6.98 -26.97
C TYR A 10 11.11 7.50 -25.60
N ARG A 11 11.86 8.61 -25.55
CA ARG A 11 12.28 9.22 -24.29
C ARG A 11 11.09 9.69 -23.46
N ASN A 12 10.14 10.35 -24.12
CA ASN A 12 8.95 10.84 -23.43
C ASN A 12 8.15 9.68 -22.84
N SER A 13 7.99 8.60 -23.60
CA SER A 13 7.29 7.42 -23.12
C SER A 13 8.01 6.75 -21.96
N MET A 14 9.35 6.72 -22.03
CA MET A 14 10.17 6.17 -20.94
C MET A 14 10.00 6.99 -19.67
N ASP A 15 10.06 8.32 -19.78
CA ASP A 15 9.91 9.22 -18.64
C ASP A 15 8.53 9.06 -17.99
N GLU A 16 7.48 8.99 -18.80
CA GLU A 16 6.13 8.77 -18.29
C GLU A 16 6.01 7.44 -17.58
N THR A 17 6.57 6.39 -18.16
CA THR A 17 6.53 5.05 -17.57
C THR A 17 7.26 5.02 -16.24
N LEU A 18 8.43 5.65 -16.16
CA LEU A 18 9.18 5.74 -14.90
C LEU A 18 8.42 6.50 -13.84
N ASN A 19 7.76 7.60 -14.22
CA ASN A 19 6.94 8.38 -13.28
C ASN A 19 5.76 7.54 -12.77
N GLU A 20 5.10 6.82 -13.65
CA GLU A 20 3.99 5.93 -13.26
C GLU A 20 4.46 4.84 -12.31
N LEU A 21 5.63 4.28 -12.58
CA LEU A 21 6.22 3.25 -11.72
C LEU A 21 6.51 3.81 -10.34
N GLN A 22 7.07 5.00 -10.24
CA GLN A 22 7.34 5.65 -8.96
C GLN A 22 6.04 5.89 -8.20
N THR A 23 4.99 6.35 -8.87
CA THR A 23 3.68 6.54 -8.27
C THR A 23 3.13 5.22 -7.74
N ALA A 24 3.24 4.15 -8.52
CA ALA A 24 2.80 2.83 -8.09
C ALA A 24 3.54 2.35 -6.85
N MET A 25 4.85 2.60 -6.78
CA MET A 25 5.65 2.25 -5.61
C MET A 25 5.20 3.00 -4.36
N LEU A 26 4.86 4.29 -4.50
CA LEU A 26 4.33 5.07 -3.38
C LEU A 26 2.99 4.53 -2.90
N LEU A 27 2.12 4.16 -3.84
CA LEU A 27 0.83 3.57 -3.51
C LEU A 27 0.99 2.23 -2.80
N LEU A 28 1.94 1.42 -3.23
CA LEU A 28 2.24 0.15 -2.56
C LEU A 28 2.72 0.37 -1.14
N ALA A 29 3.58 1.36 -0.92
CA ALA A 29 4.06 1.69 0.42
C ALA A 29 2.91 2.14 1.33
N GLN A 30 1.97 2.93 0.80
CA GLN A 30 0.78 3.33 1.53
C GLN A 30 -0.11 2.14 1.87
N ALA A 31 -0.29 1.22 0.91
CA ALA A 31 -1.06 0.01 1.13
C ALA A 31 -0.44 -0.87 2.22
N GLN A 32 0.88 -1.01 2.23
CA GLN A 32 1.58 -1.76 3.26
C GLN A 32 1.37 -1.16 4.65
N ARG A 33 1.40 0.16 4.76
CA ARG A 33 1.14 0.84 6.03
C ARG A 33 -0.29 0.59 6.51
N LYS A 34 -1.25 0.66 5.60
CA LYS A 34 -2.65 0.39 5.95
C LYS A 34 -2.85 -1.06 6.40
N ILE A 35 -2.21 -1.99 5.74
CA ILE A 35 -2.27 -3.39 6.13
C ILE A 35 -1.73 -3.59 7.54
N SER A 36 -0.61 -2.94 7.87
CA SER A 36 -0.05 -2.99 9.22
C SER A 36 -0.99 -2.39 10.26
N GLU A 37 -1.63 -1.26 9.94
CA GLU A 37 -2.61 -0.62 10.80
C GLU A 37 -3.80 -1.55 11.06
N ILE A 38 -4.30 -2.19 10.02
CA ILE A 38 -5.41 -3.14 10.13
C ILE A 38 -5.00 -4.32 11.02
N GLY A 39 -3.78 -4.83 10.83
CA GLY A 39 -3.27 -5.90 11.67
C GLY A 39 -3.24 -5.52 13.14
N ASN A 40 -2.76 -4.32 13.46
CA ASN A 40 -2.75 -3.81 14.83
C ASN A 40 -4.16 -3.66 15.39
N ASN A 41 -5.08 -3.16 14.57
CA ASN A 41 -6.47 -2.99 14.97
C ASN A 41 -7.12 -4.35 15.27
N VAL A 42 -6.84 -5.35 14.46
CA VAL A 42 -7.36 -6.71 14.69
C VAL A 42 -6.83 -7.28 16.00
N GLN A 43 -5.53 -7.09 16.29
CA GLN A 43 -4.96 -7.52 17.56
C GLN A 43 -5.64 -6.84 18.75
N ASN A 44 -5.88 -5.54 18.65
CA ASN A 44 -6.55 -4.79 19.70
C ASN A 44 -7.97 -5.30 19.93
N LEU A 45 -8.70 -5.56 18.85
CA LEU A 45 -10.05 -6.13 18.95
C LEU A 45 -10.03 -7.51 19.59
N SER A 46 -9.07 -8.35 19.22
CA SER A 46 -8.92 -9.68 19.81
C SER A 46 -8.68 -9.60 21.31
N GLN A 47 -7.84 -8.66 21.75
CA GLN A 47 -7.59 -8.43 23.18
C GLN A 47 -8.86 -8.01 23.90
N ILE A 48 -9.61 -7.08 23.33
CA ILE A 48 -10.86 -6.60 23.94
C ILE A 48 -11.84 -7.75 24.10
N VAL A 49 -11.98 -8.58 23.08
CA VAL A 49 -12.85 -9.75 23.12
C VAL A 49 -12.40 -10.74 24.19
N GLU A 50 -11.11 -11.03 24.27
CA GLU A 50 -10.55 -11.95 25.27
C GLU A 50 -10.78 -11.43 26.68
N GLU A 51 -10.57 -10.16 26.92
CA GLU A 51 -10.81 -9.52 28.21
C GLU A 51 -12.27 -9.59 28.61
N PHE A 52 -13.17 -9.35 27.67
CA PHE A 52 -14.59 -9.44 27.91
C PHE A 52 -14.99 -10.88 28.30
N ILE A 53 -14.52 -11.85 27.55
CA ILE A 53 -14.81 -13.27 27.83
C ILE A 53 -14.26 -13.69 29.20
N ALA A 54 -13.05 -13.27 29.52
CA ALA A 54 -12.42 -13.54 30.79
C ALA A 54 -13.23 -12.94 31.94
N SER A 55 -13.72 -11.71 31.79
CA SER A 55 -14.59 -11.05 32.76
C SER A 55 -15.86 -11.84 33.01
N GLN A 56 -16.49 -12.31 31.94
CA GLN A 56 -17.74 -13.09 32.06
C GLN A 56 -17.52 -14.41 32.78
N LYS A 57 -16.40 -15.07 32.52
CA LYS A 57 -16.08 -16.33 33.15
C LYS A 57 -15.74 -16.20 34.62
N SER A 58 -15.26 -15.04 35.04
CA SER A 58 -14.89 -14.79 36.44
C SER A 58 -16.10 -14.69 37.36
N GLU A 59 -17.25 -14.45 36.79
CA GLU A 59 -18.49 -14.33 37.52
C GLU A 59 -19.18 -15.68 37.62
#